data_9ee529dc93f506c03797839be4ca4346
#
_entry.id   9ee529dc93f506c03797839be4ca4346
#
_cell.length_a   1.000
_cell.length_b   1.000
_cell.length_c   1.000
_cell.angle_alpha   90.00
_cell.angle_beta   90.00
_cell.angle_gamma   90.00
#
_symmetry.space_group_name_H-M   'P 1'
#
loop_
_entity.id
_entity.type
_entity.pdbx_description
1 polymer ?
#
loop_
_entity_poly.entity_id
_entity_poly.type
_entity_poly.pdbx_seq_one_letter_code
_entity_poly.pdbx_strand_id
1 'polypeptide(L)'
;MRFSVGQKPQTAFGMMTSATVTAAEVFSFAARTRPPEPGPDGRDGKRTCMEERLRRVWQSYGGVVVLGAVGIPIGVAVGAIDAVFGRVLIAIGAVRDAHPFWFIPFLAAAGALIAWSYLRFGKNTGRGMSLVFDVGLGRENVIPLRLIPLIMGGTWITHLFGGSAGREGVAVQIGATLSHWIGSKLPFRNPGNTFLLVGMAAGFAGLFRTPLAATLFALEVLVAGRLELQALFPALTSSIAASDTSGALGLEKFEVPLTASTALDPRMLALLAVLGVCFGVVGGLFAWCLKWGKKIAAARIEHPVKRIAVMGAALSVVFLLLWQGRYSGLGTNLISASFAKGAAGIRPWDWALKFALTVLTLSAGFQGGEVTPLFSIGASLGVVLGGLMGLPTALVAALGYAAVFGSATNTLLAPTFIGAEVFGFAYLPHFFVVCAVAYLFNMDKSIYALQEVGYRR
;
A
#
# COMPACT_ATOMS: atom_id res chain seq x y z
N MET A 1 46.41 -18.79 44.37
CA MET A 1 46.82 -20.11 43.83
C MET A 1 46.14 -20.34 42.50
N ARG A 2 46.92 -20.49 41.44
CA ARG A 2 46.76 -21.18 40.10
C ARG A 2 45.36 -21.21 39.47
N PHE A 3 45.17 -20.42 38.42
CA PHE A 3 45.23 -20.75 36.98
C PHE A 3 44.56 -22.07 36.53
N SER A 4 43.53 -22.00 35.76
CA SER A 4 43.34 -22.80 34.56
C SER A 4 42.49 -22.02 33.55
N VAL A 5 43.04 -21.75 32.49
CA VAL A 5 42.89 -21.39 31.12
C VAL A 5 41.93 -22.36 30.39
N GLY A 6 41.03 -21.82 29.59
CA GLY A 6 40.69 -22.33 28.28
C GLY A 6 39.32 -22.94 28.07
N GLN A 7 38.44 -22.20 27.43
CA GLN A 7 37.89 -22.63 26.14
C GLN A 7 36.97 -21.54 25.57
N LYS A 8 37.37 -21.04 24.40
CA LYS A 8 36.52 -20.18 23.55
C LYS A 8 35.36 -21.01 23.02
N PRO A 9 34.13 -20.49 22.96
CA PRO A 9 33.12 -21.07 22.10
C PRO A 9 33.39 -20.67 20.65
N GLN A 10 33.57 -21.67 19.81
CA GLN A 10 33.62 -21.58 18.36
C GLN A 10 32.31 -20.96 17.83
N THR A 11 32.48 -19.88 17.10
CA THR A 11 31.47 -19.27 16.25
C THR A 11 31.03 -20.27 15.18
N ALA A 12 29.83 -20.81 15.30
CA ALA A 12 29.12 -21.47 14.20
C ALA A 12 28.60 -20.38 13.25
N PHE A 13 29.51 -19.82 12.45
CA PHE A 13 29.15 -19.03 11.27
C PHE A 13 29.13 -20.02 10.10
N GLY A 14 27.97 -20.57 9.82
CA GLY A 14 27.77 -21.56 8.79
C GLY A 14 26.43 -21.41 8.10
N MET A 15 26.47 -20.79 6.93
CA MET A 15 25.59 -21.01 5.80
C MET A 15 24.09 -20.67 5.95
N MET A 16 23.75 -19.43 5.64
CA MET A 16 22.60 -19.11 4.83
C MET A 16 23.04 -18.13 3.73
N THR A 17 23.65 -18.66 2.69
CA THR A 17 23.84 -17.93 1.44
C THR A 17 22.48 -17.83 0.75
N SER A 18 21.89 -16.68 0.84
CA SER A 18 20.84 -16.21 -0.06
C SER A 18 21.40 -16.31 -1.49
N ALA A 19 20.86 -17.23 -2.28
CA ALA A 19 21.18 -17.35 -3.70
C ALA A 19 20.49 -16.19 -4.46
N THR A 20 21.03 -14.99 -4.32
CA THR A 20 20.84 -13.91 -5.29
C THR A 20 21.70 -14.27 -6.50
N VAL A 21 21.07 -14.91 -7.50
CA VAL A 21 21.68 -15.07 -8.82
C VAL A 21 21.82 -13.66 -9.40
N THR A 22 23.04 -13.12 -9.38
CA THR A 22 23.32 -11.82 -9.99
C THR A 22 23.30 -11.94 -11.50
N ALA A 23 22.94 -10.86 -12.21
CA ALA A 23 22.98 -10.81 -13.68
C ALA A 23 24.34 -11.28 -14.23
N ALA A 24 25.42 -11.08 -13.50
CA ALA A 24 26.77 -11.56 -13.84
C ALA A 24 26.88 -13.10 -13.84
N GLU A 25 26.18 -13.81 -12.96
CA GLU A 25 26.18 -15.29 -12.95
C GLU A 25 25.37 -15.86 -14.12
N VAL A 26 24.29 -15.21 -14.51
CA VAL A 26 23.50 -15.57 -15.70
C VAL A 26 24.36 -15.40 -16.97
N PHE A 27 25.16 -14.32 -17.05
CA PHE A 27 26.08 -14.09 -18.17
C PHE A 27 27.30 -15.02 -18.15
N SER A 28 27.81 -15.40 -16.97
CA SER A 28 28.96 -16.30 -16.86
C SER A 28 28.62 -17.76 -17.19
N PHE A 29 27.39 -18.20 -16.91
CA PHE A 29 26.93 -19.54 -17.29
C PHE A 29 26.73 -19.67 -18.80
N ALA A 30 26.36 -18.59 -19.49
CA ALA A 30 26.23 -18.55 -20.96
C ALA A 30 27.60 -18.62 -21.69
N ALA A 31 28.70 -18.32 -21.02
CA ALA A 31 30.04 -18.25 -21.62
C ALA A 31 30.83 -19.58 -21.56
N ARG A 32 30.37 -20.61 -20.89
CA ARG A 32 31.15 -21.84 -20.62
C ARG A 32 30.77 -23.07 -21.45
N THR A 33 29.84 -22.99 -22.38
CA THR A 33 29.54 -24.11 -23.27
C THR A 33 30.04 -23.79 -24.70
N ARG A 34 31.18 -24.38 -25.09
CA ARG A 34 31.59 -24.42 -26.49
C ARG A 34 30.48 -25.10 -27.31
N PRO A 35 30.10 -24.53 -28.46
CA PRO A 35 29.16 -25.20 -29.35
C PRO A 35 29.79 -26.50 -29.90
N PRO A 36 29.01 -27.56 -30.04
CA PRO A 36 29.47 -28.77 -30.76
C PRO A 36 29.80 -28.44 -32.21
N GLU A 37 30.87 -29.07 -32.73
CA GLU A 37 31.27 -28.90 -34.14
C GLU A 37 30.14 -29.35 -35.07
N PRO A 38 29.91 -28.63 -36.18
CA PRO A 38 28.83 -28.95 -37.10
C PRO A 38 29.12 -30.27 -37.83
N GLY A 39 28.21 -31.23 -37.71
CA GLY A 39 28.21 -32.45 -38.49
C GLY A 39 27.94 -32.16 -39.99
N PRO A 40 28.21 -33.11 -40.90
CA PRO A 40 28.28 -32.89 -42.34
C PRO A 40 26.94 -32.57 -43.07
N ASP A 41 25.80 -32.54 -42.33
CA ASP A 41 24.50 -32.20 -42.92
C ASP A 41 23.96 -30.86 -42.37
N GLY A 42 24.27 -29.79 -43.11
CA GLY A 42 24.05 -28.40 -42.68
C GLY A 42 22.58 -27.93 -42.57
N ARG A 43 21.59 -28.80 -42.83
CA ARG A 43 20.15 -28.47 -42.69
C ARG A 43 19.56 -28.97 -41.36
N ASP A 44 19.95 -30.13 -40.88
CA ASP A 44 19.49 -30.66 -39.60
C ASP A 44 20.15 -29.99 -38.39
N GLY A 45 21.43 -29.61 -38.52
CA GLY A 45 22.14 -28.88 -37.47
C GLY A 45 21.60 -27.46 -37.20
N LYS A 46 20.99 -26.80 -38.18
CA LYS A 46 20.36 -25.49 -37.98
C LYS A 46 18.99 -25.60 -37.26
N ARG A 47 18.22 -26.65 -37.57
CA ARG A 47 16.93 -26.93 -36.91
C ARG A 47 17.14 -27.30 -35.42
N THR A 48 18.06 -28.21 -35.17
CA THR A 48 18.40 -28.62 -33.79
C THR A 48 18.96 -27.48 -32.94
N CYS A 49 19.82 -26.62 -33.54
CA CYS A 49 20.35 -25.42 -32.87
C CYS A 49 19.26 -24.36 -32.58
N MET A 50 18.29 -24.22 -33.50
CA MET A 50 17.15 -23.32 -33.30
C MET A 50 16.20 -23.86 -32.21
N GLU A 51 15.91 -25.15 -32.22
CA GLU A 51 15.07 -25.80 -31.22
C GLU A 51 15.73 -25.77 -29.81
N GLU A 52 17.04 -25.99 -29.73
CA GLU A 52 17.78 -25.85 -28.47
C GLU A 52 17.87 -24.40 -27.98
N ARG A 53 17.97 -23.41 -28.87
CA ARG A 53 17.88 -22.00 -28.52
C ARG A 53 16.50 -21.65 -28.01
N LEU A 54 15.43 -22.07 -28.70
CA LEU A 54 14.05 -21.86 -28.30
C LEU A 54 13.76 -22.56 -26.95
N ARG A 55 14.27 -23.78 -26.77
CA ARG A 55 14.13 -24.50 -25.51
C ARG A 55 14.84 -23.80 -24.34
N ARG A 56 16.05 -23.26 -24.54
CA ARG A 56 16.77 -22.46 -23.55
C ARG A 56 16.06 -21.14 -23.23
N VAL A 57 15.57 -20.44 -24.23
CA VAL A 57 14.75 -19.24 -24.07
C VAL A 57 13.49 -19.58 -23.28
N TRP A 58 12.78 -20.65 -23.66
CA TRP A 58 11.58 -21.08 -22.94
C TRP A 58 11.86 -21.51 -21.50
N GLN A 59 12.96 -22.19 -21.23
CA GLN A 59 13.37 -22.54 -19.87
C GLN A 59 13.71 -21.33 -19.02
N SER A 60 14.24 -20.24 -19.62
CA SER A 60 14.57 -19.00 -18.91
C SER A 60 13.34 -18.11 -18.67
N TYR A 61 12.45 -17.99 -19.66
CA TYR A 61 11.30 -17.08 -19.59
C TYR A 61 9.97 -17.77 -19.31
N GLY A 62 9.85 -19.06 -19.56
CA GLY A 62 8.61 -19.82 -19.40
C GLY A 62 8.07 -19.74 -17.97
N GLY A 63 8.94 -19.77 -16.98
CA GLY A 63 8.55 -19.63 -15.57
C GLY A 63 7.88 -18.28 -15.28
N VAL A 64 8.41 -17.18 -15.82
CA VAL A 64 7.84 -15.83 -15.65
C VAL A 64 6.51 -15.69 -16.38
N VAL A 65 6.41 -16.23 -17.60
CA VAL A 65 5.16 -16.23 -18.38
C VAL A 65 4.07 -17.04 -17.69
N VAL A 66 4.40 -18.23 -17.18
CA VAL A 66 3.45 -19.06 -16.43
C VAL A 66 3.00 -18.38 -15.15
N LEU A 67 3.91 -17.75 -14.40
CA LEU A 67 3.55 -16.97 -13.21
C LEU A 67 2.62 -15.79 -13.56
N GLY A 68 2.88 -15.10 -14.68
CA GLY A 68 2.01 -14.05 -15.20
C GLY A 68 0.62 -14.56 -15.56
N ALA A 69 0.55 -15.72 -16.24
CA ALA A 69 -0.71 -16.35 -16.58
C ALA A 69 -1.53 -16.77 -15.34
N VAL A 70 -0.86 -17.27 -14.29
CA VAL A 70 -1.49 -17.57 -12.99
C VAL A 70 -1.89 -16.30 -12.25
N GLY A 71 -1.20 -15.18 -12.46
CA GLY A 71 -1.56 -13.87 -11.92
C GLY A 71 -2.95 -13.40 -12.38
N ILE A 72 -3.35 -13.70 -13.62
CA ILE A 72 -4.65 -13.27 -14.17
C ILE A 72 -5.84 -13.80 -13.34
N PRO A 73 -6.06 -15.11 -13.13
CA PRO A 73 -7.18 -15.60 -12.35
C PRO A 73 -7.12 -15.16 -10.88
N ILE A 74 -5.91 -14.95 -10.31
CA ILE A 74 -5.77 -14.35 -8.99
C ILE A 74 -6.29 -12.91 -9.00
N GLY A 75 -5.90 -12.11 -10.00
CA GLY A 75 -6.38 -10.74 -10.18
C GLY A 75 -7.89 -10.67 -10.32
N VAL A 76 -8.49 -11.55 -11.14
CA VAL A 76 -9.95 -11.65 -11.29
C VAL A 76 -10.64 -11.94 -9.95
N ALA A 77 -10.15 -12.92 -9.20
CA ALA A 77 -10.74 -13.29 -7.91
C ALA A 77 -10.63 -12.16 -6.87
N VAL A 78 -9.45 -11.53 -6.78
CA VAL A 78 -9.21 -10.40 -5.87
C VAL A 78 -10.04 -9.19 -6.29
N GLY A 79 -10.07 -8.84 -7.57
CA GLY A 79 -10.87 -7.73 -8.09
C GLY A 79 -12.37 -7.89 -7.86
N ALA A 80 -12.89 -9.11 -7.94
CA ALA A 80 -14.29 -9.40 -7.61
C ALA A 80 -14.59 -9.17 -6.12
N ILE A 81 -13.69 -9.60 -5.22
CA ILE A 81 -13.86 -9.36 -3.77
C ILE A 81 -13.75 -7.87 -3.47
N ASP A 82 -12.81 -7.16 -4.09
CA ASP A 82 -12.61 -5.72 -3.91
C ASP A 82 -13.80 -4.90 -4.44
N ALA A 83 -14.44 -5.34 -5.53
CA ALA A 83 -15.66 -4.72 -6.02
C ALA A 83 -16.78 -4.78 -4.98
N VAL A 84 -17.00 -5.95 -4.38
CA VAL A 84 -17.99 -6.11 -3.30
C VAL A 84 -17.60 -5.28 -2.09
N PHE A 85 -16.34 -5.37 -1.65
CA PHE A 85 -15.83 -4.64 -0.50
C PHE A 85 -15.98 -3.13 -0.68
N GLY A 86 -15.55 -2.59 -1.82
CA GLY A 86 -15.55 -1.16 -2.10
C GLY A 86 -16.95 -0.59 -2.29
N ARG A 87 -17.83 -1.29 -3.03
CA ARG A 87 -19.22 -0.84 -3.26
C ARG A 87 -20.05 -0.82 -1.98
N VAL A 88 -19.95 -1.88 -1.16
CA VAL A 88 -20.62 -1.91 0.16
C VAL A 88 -20.12 -0.77 1.03
N LEU A 89 -18.81 -0.52 1.04
CA LEU A 89 -18.22 0.54 1.85
C LEU A 89 -18.68 1.94 1.43
N ILE A 90 -18.81 2.19 0.13
CA ILE A 90 -19.36 3.46 -0.40
C ILE A 90 -20.82 3.62 0.01
N ALA A 91 -21.64 2.56 -0.14
CA ALA A 91 -23.04 2.58 0.26
C ALA A 91 -23.21 2.84 1.77
N ILE A 92 -22.42 2.18 2.61
CA ILE A 92 -22.38 2.40 4.06
C ILE A 92 -22.00 3.84 4.40
N GLY A 93 -21.02 4.41 3.69
CA GLY A 93 -20.61 5.80 3.84
C GLY A 93 -21.77 6.77 3.55
N ALA A 94 -22.48 6.55 2.45
CA ALA A 94 -23.63 7.37 2.07
C ALA A 94 -24.77 7.31 3.10
N VAL A 95 -25.09 6.12 3.62
CA VAL A 95 -26.10 5.93 4.67
C VAL A 95 -25.71 6.67 5.95
N ARG A 96 -24.44 6.53 6.40
CA ARG A 96 -23.93 7.27 7.58
C ARG A 96 -24.01 8.77 7.37
N ASP A 97 -23.58 9.27 6.21
CA ASP A 97 -23.52 10.71 5.93
C ASP A 97 -24.93 11.33 5.86
N ALA A 98 -25.93 10.56 5.43
CA ALA A 98 -27.35 10.96 5.50
C ALA A 98 -27.90 11.01 6.93
N HIS A 99 -27.39 10.14 7.83
CA HIS A 99 -27.92 9.98 9.19
C HIS A 99 -26.81 9.93 10.26
N PRO A 100 -25.94 10.95 10.38
CA PRO A 100 -24.76 10.90 11.25
C PRO A 100 -25.11 10.70 12.73
N PHE A 101 -26.22 11.29 13.20
CA PHE A 101 -26.68 11.16 14.60
C PHE A 101 -27.23 9.77 14.95
N TRP A 102 -27.54 8.93 13.96
CA TRP A 102 -28.02 7.57 14.19
C TRP A 102 -26.87 6.55 14.29
N PHE A 103 -25.75 6.84 13.69
CA PHE A 103 -24.63 5.89 13.63
C PHE A 103 -23.44 6.31 14.50
N ILE A 104 -22.95 7.56 14.40
CA ILE A 104 -21.73 8.02 15.07
C ILE A 104 -21.79 7.83 16.59
N PRO A 105 -22.90 8.04 17.32
CA PRO A 105 -22.97 7.83 18.76
C PRO A 105 -22.64 6.40 19.20
N PHE A 106 -22.84 5.41 18.34
CA PHE A 106 -22.61 4.00 18.63
C PHE A 106 -21.21 3.51 18.26
N LEU A 107 -20.30 4.40 17.87
CA LEU A 107 -18.92 4.03 17.50
C LEU A 107 -18.21 3.23 18.62
N ALA A 108 -18.46 3.54 19.86
CA ALA A 108 -17.90 2.81 21.02
C ALA A 108 -18.34 1.34 21.06
N ALA A 109 -19.66 1.10 20.89
CA ALA A 109 -20.22 -0.26 20.86
C ALA A 109 -19.75 -1.05 19.63
N ALA A 110 -19.73 -0.38 18.49
CA ALA A 110 -19.21 -0.93 17.24
C ALA A 110 -17.73 -1.35 17.35
N GLY A 111 -16.91 -0.49 17.95
CA GLY A 111 -15.52 -0.79 18.24
C GLY A 111 -15.36 -1.99 19.20
N ALA A 112 -16.15 -2.05 20.27
CA ALA A 112 -16.14 -3.17 21.20
C ALA A 112 -16.48 -4.50 20.49
N LEU A 113 -17.48 -4.50 19.58
CA LEU A 113 -17.84 -5.64 18.76
C LEU A 113 -16.69 -6.08 17.84
N ILE A 114 -16.02 -5.14 17.18
CA ILE A 114 -14.84 -5.42 16.35
C ILE A 114 -13.75 -6.09 17.19
N ALA A 115 -13.34 -5.48 18.30
CA ALA A 115 -12.28 -6.01 19.13
C ALA A 115 -12.62 -7.39 19.72
N TRP A 116 -13.86 -7.58 20.16
CA TRP A 116 -14.36 -8.88 20.65
C TRP A 116 -14.30 -9.95 19.54
N SER A 117 -14.72 -9.63 18.32
CA SER A 117 -14.69 -10.55 17.18
C SER A 117 -13.26 -11.00 16.87
N TYR A 118 -12.29 -10.09 16.88
CA TYR A 118 -10.89 -10.42 16.69
C TYR A 118 -10.30 -11.28 17.83
N LEU A 119 -10.67 -11.02 19.09
CA LEU A 119 -10.26 -11.84 20.21
C LEU A 119 -10.84 -13.25 20.13
N ARG A 120 -12.11 -13.37 19.71
CA ARG A 120 -12.83 -14.66 19.69
C ARG A 120 -12.46 -15.53 18.49
N PHE A 121 -12.33 -14.93 17.30
CA PHE A 121 -12.19 -15.64 16.03
C PHE A 121 -10.86 -15.37 15.30
N GLY A 122 -10.16 -14.30 15.64
CA GLY A 122 -9.03 -13.79 14.86
C GLY A 122 -7.75 -14.60 15.01
N LYS A 123 -7.43 -15.15 16.19
CA LYS A 123 -6.09 -15.68 16.50
C LYS A 123 -5.02 -14.60 16.23
N ASN A 124 -4.07 -14.84 15.28
CA ASN A 124 -3.00 -13.91 14.91
C ASN A 124 -3.40 -12.85 13.85
N THR A 125 -4.64 -12.88 13.32
CA THR A 125 -5.09 -11.92 12.28
C THR A 125 -5.15 -10.47 12.77
N GLY A 126 -5.22 -10.25 14.09
CA GLY A 126 -5.17 -8.91 14.69
C GLY A 126 -3.87 -8.13 14.41
N ARG A 127 -2.82 -8.78 13.91
CA ARG A 127 -1.58 -8.16 13.46
C ARG A 127 -1.74 -7.41 12.12
N GLY A 128 -2.80 -7.70 11.35
CA GLY A 128 -3.15 -7.01 10.12
C GLY A 128 -1.99 -6.95 9.12
N MET A 129 -1.66 -5.74 8.63
CA MET A 129 -0.57 -5.54 7.66
C MET A 129 0.79 -6.02 8.18
N SER A 130 1.05 -5.99 9.50
CA SER A 130 2.30 -6.53 10.05
C SER A 130 2.45 -8.03 9.81
N LEU A 131 1.37 -8.80 9.80
CA LEU A 131 1.42 -10.22 9.44
C LEU A 131 1.76 -10.42 7.96
N VAL A 132 1.23 -9.57 7.07
CA VAL A 132 1.58 -9.59 5.63
C VAL A 132 3.06 -9.32 5.43
N PHE A 133 3.63 -8.35 6.14
CA PHE A 133 5.05 -8.03 6.10
C PHE A 133 5.92 -9.16 6.65
N ASP A 134 5.53 -9.79 7.76
CA ASP A 134 6.30 -10.91 8.32
C ASP A 134 6.36 -12.10 7.36
N VAL A 135 5.26 -12.39 6.66
CA VAL A 135 5.25 -13.43 5.62
C VAL A 135 6.08 -12.99 4.40
N GLY A 136 5.97 -11.74 3.97
CA GLY A 136 6.75 -11.18 2.86
C GLY A 136 8.26 -11.15 3.12
N LEU A 137 8.67 -10.98 4.38
CA LEU A 137 10.06 -11.01 4.82
C LEU A 137 10.55 -12.42 5.25
N GLY A 138 9.70 -13.46 5.05
CA GLY A 138 10.04 -14.83 5.38
C GLY A 138 10.14 -15.15 6.88
N ARG A 139 9.57 -14.30 7.75
CA ARG A 139 9.55 -14.50 9.20
C ARG A 139 8.38 -15.36 9.67
N GLU A 140 7.32 -15.41 8.88
CA GLU A 140 6.12 -16.22 9.07
C GLU A 140 5.78 -16.95 7.77
N ASN A 141 5.04 -18.08 7.88
CA ASN A 141 4.75 -18.92 6.71
C ASN A 141 3.30 -18.86 6.26
N VAL A 142 2.37 -18.35 7.08
CA VAL A 142 0.94 -18.47 6.81
C VAL A 142 0.17 -17.23 7.21
N ILE A 143 -0.64 -16.74 6.28
CA ILE A 143 -1.70 -15.76 6.56
C ILE A 143 -3.04 -16.51 6.58
N PRO A 144 -3.76 -16.55 7.72
CA PRO A 144 -5.03 -17.27 7.81
C PRO A 144 -6.11 -16.62 6.95
N LEU A 145 -6.83 -17.40 6.14
CA LEU A 145 -7.94 -16.91 5.29
C LEU A 145 -9.04 -16.18 6.06
N ARG A 146 -9.22 -16.50 7.37
CA ARG A 146 -10.15 -15.79 8.24
C ARG A 146 -9.86 -14.29 8.39
N LEU A 147 -8.66 -13.84 8.02
CA LEU A 147 -8.32 -12.42 7.97
C LEU A 147 -9.26 -11.68 7.01
N ILE A 148 -9.59 -12.25 5.87
CA ILE A 148 -10.44 -11.62 4.85
C ILE A 148 -11.81 -11.19 5.41
N PRO A 149 -12.69 -12.10 5.90
CA PRO A 149 -13.98 -11.69 6.42
C PRO A 149 -13.90 -10.80 7.66
N LEU A 150 -12.90 -11.01 8.53
CA LEU A 150 -12.73 -10.20 9.73
C LEU A 150 -12.34 -8.75 9.42
N ILE A 151 -11.40 -8.56 8.47
CA ILE A 151 -10.97 -7.20 8.13
C ILE A 151 -12.01 -6.46 7.29
N MET A 152 -12.70 -7.16 6.38
CA MET A 152 -13.81 -6.59 5.62
C MET A 152 -14.93 -6.12 6.55
N GLY A 153 -15.45 -7.03 7.37
CA GLY A 153 -16.53 -6.75 8.32
C GLY A 153 -16.15 -5.68 9.33
N GLY A 154 -14.94 -5.77 9.90
CA GLY A 154 -14.41 -4.77 10.83
C GLY A 154 -14.30 -3.38 10.21
N THR A 155 -13.87 -3.30 8.94
CA THR A 155 -13.76 -2.03 8.22
C THR A 155 -15.14 -1.46 7.87
N TRP A 156 -16.08 -2.28 7.42
CA TRP A 156 -17.46 -1.84 7.19
C TRP A 156 -18.10 -1.28 8.45
N ILE A 157 -17.96 -1.97 9.59
CA ILE A 157 -18.45 -1.50 10.89
C ILE A 157 -17.75 -0.18 11.28
N THR A 158 -16.44 -0.07 11.16
CA THR A 158 -15.71 1.17 11.44
C THR A 158 -16.29 2.35 10.63
N HIS A 159 -16.53 2.16 9.33
CA HIS A 159 -17.02 3.22 8.45
C HIS A 159 -18.50 3.56 8.68
N LEU A 160 -19.34 2.56 8.92
CA LEU A 160 -20.76 2.78 9.24
C LEU A 160 -20.92 3.66 10.48
N PHE A 161 -20.11 3.41 11.50
CA PHE A 161 -20.20 4.14 12.76
C PHE A 161 -19.26 5.35 12.84
N GLY A 162 -18.64 5.77 11.74
CA GLY A 162 -17.96 7.05 11.60
C GLY A 162 -16.49 7.08 11.95
N GLY A 163 -15.84 5.93 12.17
CA GLY A 163 -14.39 5.89 12.38
C GLY A 163 -13.62 6.46 11.18
N SER A 164 -12.61 7.30 11.44
CA SER A 164 -11.76 7.90 10.40
C SER A 164 -10.68 6.92 9.98
N ALA A 165 -10.88 6.23 8.86
CA ALA A 165 -9.95 5.23 8.34
C ALA A 165 -10.07 5.11 6.81
N GLY A 166 -9.08 4.46 6.18
CA GLY A 166 -9.04 4.16 4.76
C GLY A 166 -9.47 2.73 4.43
N ARG A 167 -9.34 2.36 3.18
CA ARG A 167 -9.77 1.06 2.65
C ARG A 167 -8.69 0.31 1.84
N GLU A 168 -7.73 1.01 1.24
CA GLU A 168 -6.73 0.43 0.33
C GLU A 168 -5.79 -0.55 1.05
N GLY A 169 -5.33 -0.22 2.26
CA GLY A 169 -4.52 -1.14 3.06
C GLY A 169 -5.26 -2.43 3.44
N VAL A 170 -6.60 -2.38 3.51
CA VAL A 170 -7.45 -3.56 3.71
C VAL A 170 -7.48 -4.42 2.44
N ALA A 171 -7.68 -3.82 1.27
CA ALA A 171 -7.67 -4.53 -0.01
C ALA A 171 -6.31 -5.21 -0.28
N VAL A 172 -5.20 -4.53 0.04
CA VAL A 172 -3.85 -5.13 -0.01
C VAL A 172 -3.76 -6.38 0.87
N GLN A 173 -4.32 -6.35 2.09
CA GLN A 173 -4.33 -7.51 2.98
C GLN A 173 -5.23 -8.64 2.45
N ILE A 174 -6.38 -8.33 1.86
CA ILE A 174 -7.29 -9.29 1.21
C ILE A 174 -6.56 -10.00 0.07
N GLY A 175 -6.01 -9.22 -0.86
CA GLY A 175 -5.29 -9.72 -2.02
C GLY A 175 -4.07 -10.56 -1.64
N ALA A 176 -3.22 -10.06 -0.72
CA ALA A 176 -2.07 -10.77 -0.21
C ALA A 176 -2.46 -12.12 0.42
N THR A 177 -3.51 -12.14 1.24
CA THR A 177 -3.98 -13.36 1.93
C THR A 177 -4.48 -14.40 0.94
N LEU A 178 -5.34 -14.00 -0.01
CA LEU A 178 -5.91 -14.91 -1.00
C LEU A 178 -4.83 -15.46 -1.93
N SER A 179 -4.01 -14.58 -2.49
CA SER A 179 -2.95 -14.96 -3.43
C SER A 179 -1.88 -15.85 -2.78
N HIS A 180 -1.46 -15.53 -1.55
CA HIS A 180 -0.54 -16.37 -0.79
C HIS A 180 -1.11 -17.77 -0.53
N TRP A 181 -2.40 -17.86 -0.18
CA TRP A 181 -3.08 -19.15 0.01
C TRP A 181 -3.15 -19.95 -1.30
N ILE A 182 -3.49 -19.32 -2.44
CA ILE A 182 -3.47 -19.97 -3.75
C ILE A 182 -2.05 -20.45 -4.08
N GLY A 183 -1.05 -19.57 -3.93
CA GLY A 183 0.35 -19.87 -4.20
C GLY A 183 0.88 -21.04 -3.38
N SER A 184 0.45 -21.18 -2.12
CA SER A 184 0.84 -22.31 -1.26
C SER A 184 0.34 -23.68 -1.74
N LYS A 185 -0.61 -23.72 -2.67
CA LYS A 185 -1.16 -24.96 -3.28
C LYS A 185 -0.52 -25.29 -4.63
N LEU A 186 0.26 -24.38 -5.19
CA LEU A 186 0.85 -24.54 -6.51
C LEU A 186 2.28 -25.11 -6.41
N PRO A 187 2.71 -25.96 -7.36
CA PRO A 187 3.99 -26.66 -7.30
C PRO A 187 5.17 -25.80 -7.80
N PHE A 188 5.23 -24.53 -7.37
CA PHE A 188 6.35 -23.64 -7.71
C PHE A 188 7.45 -23.69 -6.66
N ARG A 189 8.70 -23.52 -7.08
CA ARG A 189 9.85 -23.43 -6.18
C ARG A 189 9.91 -22.01 -5.58
N ASN A 190 9.81 -21.86 -4.25
CA ASN A 190 9.75 -20.58 -3.50
C ASN A 190 8.59 -19.64 -3.91
N PRO A 191 7.33 -20.09 -3.93
CA PRO A 191 6.21 -19.28 -4.43
C PRO A 191 5.76 -18.18 -3.44
N GLY A 192 6.15 -18.28 -2.15
CA GLY A 192 5.54 -17.52 -1.06
C GLY A 192 5.60 -16.00 -1.25
N ASN A 193 6.78 -15.44 -1.50
CA ASN A 193 6.95 -13.99 -1.65
C ASN A 193 6.37 -13.47 -2.97
N THR A 194 6.57 -14.17 -4.08
CA THR A 194 6.05 -13.72 -5.38
C THR A 194 4.52 -13.64 -5.37
N PHE A 195 3.83 -14.69 -4.88
CA PHE A 195 2.37 -14.68 -4.81
C PHE A 195 1.84 -13.67 -3.78
N LEU A 196 2.55 -13.42 -2.69
CA LEU A 196 2.21 -12.34 -1.77
C LEU A 196 2.18 -10.98 -2.48
N LEU A 197 3.26 -10.66 -3.21
CA LEU A 197 3.38 -9.41 -3.96
C LEU A 197 2.32 -9.30 -5.07
N VAL A 198 2.07 -10.39 -5.80
CA VAL A 198 0.99 -10.49 -6.80
C VAL A 198 -0.36 -10.15 -6.18
N GLY A 199 -0.64 -10.70 -4.99
CA GLY A 199 -1.87 -10.40 -4.26
C GLY A 199 -1.94 -8.99 -3.73
N MET A 200 -0.83 -8.43 -3.21
CA MET A 200 -0.77 -7.04 -2.76
C MET A 200 -1.06 -6.07 -3.91
N ALA A 201 -0.46 -6.32 -5.07
CA ALA A 201 -0.67 -5.55 -6.28
C ALA A 201 -2.13 -5.65 -6.78
N ALA A 202 -2.69 -6.87 -6.83
CA ALA A 202 -4.08 -7.10 -7.21
C ALA A 202 -5.07 -6.40 -6.28
N GLY A 203 -4.87 -6.50 -4.95
CA GLY A 203 -5.76 -5.86 -3.97
C GLY A 203 -5.73 -4.33 -4.06
N PHE A 204 -4.54 -3.73 -4.21
CA PHE A 204 -4.46 -2.28 -4.40
C PHE A 204 -5.11 -1.85 -5.72
N ALA A 205 -4.81 -2.56 -6.83
CA ALA A 205 -5.36 -2.26 -8.15
C ALA A 205 -6.87 -2.50 -8.24
N GLY A 206 -7.36 -3.58 -7.67
CA GLY A 206 -8.78 -3.93 -7.68
C GLY A 206 -9.63 -2.87 -6.98
N LEU A 207 -9.15 -2.32 -5.87
CA LEU A 207 -9.90 -1.31 -5.14
C LEU A 207 -9.71 0.11 -5.68
N PHE A 208 -8.49 0.48 -6.08
CA PHE A 208 -8.13 1.85 -6.44
C PHE A 208 -8.13 2.11 -7.95
N ARG A 209 -8.10 1.05 -8.76
CA ARG A 209 -8.10 1.06 -10.23
C ARG A 209 -6.93 1.85 -10.86
N THR A 210 -5.74 1.69 -10.24
CA THR A 210 -4.46 2.23 -10.73
C THR A 210 -3.45 1.08 -10.83
N PRO A 211 -3.51 0.26 -11.91
CA PRO A 211 -2.73 -0.98 -12.01
C PRO A 211 -1.22 -0.78 -12.06
N LEU A 212 -0.71 0.30 -12.67
CA LEU A 212 0.73 0.55 -12.73
C LEU A 212 1.26 0.95 -11.35
N ALA A 213 0.59 1.89 -10.70
CA ALA A 213 0.95 2.32 -9.36
C ALA A 213 0.86 1.18 -8.33
N ALA A 214 -0.18 0.35 -8.43
CA ALA A 214 -0.38 -0.81 -7.56
C ALA A 214 0.73 -1.86 -7.73
N THR A 215 1.15 -2.11 -8.96
CA THR A 215 2.28 -2.98 -9.26
C THR A 215 3.55 -2.45 -8.60
N LEU A 216 3.89 -1.19 -8.83
CA LEU A 216 5.08 -0.56 -8.25
C LEU A 216 5.03 -0.53 -6.73
N PHE A 217 3.85 -0.26 -6.14
CA PHE A 217 3.65 -0.30 -4.69
C PHE A 217 4.03 -1.66 -4.10
N ALA A 218 3.52 -2.74 -4.68
CA ALA A 218 3.82 -4.08 -4.18
C ALA A 218 5.31 -4.42 -4.28
N LEU A 219 6.00 -3.93 -5.33
CA LEU A 219 7.42 -4.20 -5.53
C LEU A 219 8.35 -3.41 -4.60
N GLU A 220 7.94 -2.22 -4.14
CA GLU A 220 8.81 -1.34 -3.33
C GLU A 220 8.47 -1.30 -1.84
N VAL A 221 7.26 -1.72 -1.44
CA VAL A 221 6.75 -1.44 -0.09
C VAL A 221 7.37 -2.31 1.00
N LEU A 222 7.79 -3.54 0.72
CA LEU A 222 8.36 -4.43 1.74
C LEU A 222 9.72 -3.96 2.23
N VAL A 223 10.57 -3.50 1.31
CA VAL A 223 11.93 -3.03 1.60
C VAL A 223 12.13 -1.68 0.94
N ALA A 224 12.12 -0.61 1.72
CA ALA A 224 12.32 0.73 1.20
C ALA A 224 13.68 0.86 0.51
N GLY A 225 13.69 1.45 -0.69
CA GLY A 225 14.87 1.61 -1.52
C GLY A 225 15.29 0.37 -2.32
N ARG A 226 14.45 -0.68 -2.36
CA ARG A 226 14.66 -1.89 -3.17
C ARG A 226 13.40 -2.27 -3.92
N LEU A 227 13.55 -2.78 -5.15
CA LEU A 227 12.45 -3.29 -5.97
C LEU A 227 12.58 -4.81 -6.15
N GLU A 228 11.50 -5.53 -5.88
CA GLU A 228 11.42 -6.98 -6.10
C GLU A 228 10.99 -7.30 -7.54
N LEU A 229 11.88 -7.01 -8.51
CA LEU A 229 11.59 -7.09 -9.95
C LEU A 229 11.20 -8.48 -10.46
N GLN A 230 11.51 -9.55 -9.72
CA GLN A 230 11.08 -10.90 -10.09
C GLN A 230 9.55 -11.06 -10.10
N ALA A 231 8.86 -10.27 -9.29
CA ALA A 231 7.40 -10.27 -9.23
C ALA A 231 6.75 -9.28 -10.23
N LEU A 232 7.53 -8.48 -10.98
CA LEU A 232 7.01 -7.40 -11.81
C LEU A 232 5.94 -7.88 -12.80
N PHE A 233 6.26 -8.87 -13.62
CA PHE A 233 5.33 -9.33 -14.66
C PHE A 233 4.06 -9.99 -14.07
N PRO A 234 4.13 -10.95 -13.13
CA PRO A 234 2.93 -11.51 -12.52
C PRO A 234 2.14 -10.50 -11.68
N ALA A 235 2.77 -9.54 -11.04
CA ALA A 235 2.08 -8.46 -10.33
C ALA A 235 1.33 -7.53 -11.30
N LEU A 236 1.94 -7.19 -12.44
CA LEU A 236 1.32 -6.34 -13.45
C LEU A 236 0.09 -7.01 -14.08
N THR A 237 0.22 -8.28 -14.50
CA THR A 237 -0.92 -9.01 -15.09
C THR A 237 -2.06 -9.17 -14.10
N SER A 238 -1.75 -9.43 -12.83
CA SER A 238 -2.73 -9.54 -11.76
C SER A 238 -3.40 -8.20 -11.44
N SER A 239 -2.63 -7.11 -11.41
CA SER A 239 -3.14 -5.74 -11.18
C SER A 239 -4.11 -5.30 -12.27
N ILE A 240 -3.76 -5.52 -13.54
CA ILE A 240 -4.63 -5.19 -14.67
C ILE A 240 -5.92 -6.01 -14.58
N ALA A 241 -5.81 -7.33 -14.40
CA ALA A 241 -6.98 -8.20 -14.29
C ALA A 241 -7.89 -7.82 -13.10
N ALA A 242 -7.33 -7.44 -11.96
CA ALA A 242 -8.09 -7.01 -10.78
C ALA A 242 -8.81 -5.67 -11.03
N SER A 243 -8.11 -4.69 -11.61
CA SER A 243 -8.66 -3.38 -11.96
C SER A 243 -9.82 -3.50 -12.97
N ASP A 244 -9.64 -4.31 -14.02
CA ASP A 244 -10.66 -4.50 -15.04
C ASP A 244 -11.88 -5.24 -14.49
N THR A 245 -11.64 -6.28 -13.69
CA THR A 245 -12.73 -7.05 -13.05
C THR A 245 -13.54 -6.18 -12.09
N SER A 246 -12.89 -5.41 -11.22
CA SER A 246 -13.60 -4.54 -10.28
C SER A 246 -14.39 -3.44 -11.00
N GLY A 247 -13.83 -2.89 -12.08
CA GLY A 247 -14.51 -1.93 -12.94
C GLY A 247 -15.72 -2.51 -13.65
N ALA A 248 -15.59 -3.71 -14.23
CA ALA A 248 -16.70 -4.44 -14.86
C ALA A 248 -17.83 -4.75 -13.87
N LEU A 249 -17.49 -4.94 -12.58
CA LEU A 249 -18.44 -5.13 -11.49
C LEU A 249 -18.96 -3.81 -10.89
N GLY A 250 -18.70 -2.66 -11.52
CA GLY A 250 -19.27 -1.36 -11.20
C GLY A 250 -18.59 -0.62 -10.05
N LEU A 251 -17.33 -0.90 -9.76
CA LEU A 251 -16.53 -0.05 -8.87
C LEU A 251 -15.94 1.12 -9.68
N GLU A 252 -16.32 2.34 -9.30
CA GLU A 252 -15.86 3.54 -9.99
C GLU A 252 -14.40 3.87 -9.67
N LYS A 253 -13.66 4.35 -10.69
CA LYS A 253 -12.31 4.90 -10.54
C LYS A 253 -12.41 6.36 -10.09
N PHE A 254 -11.61 6.74 -9.08
CA PHE A 254 -11.40 8.14 -8.81
C PHE A 254 -10.39 8.71 -9.82
N GLU A 255 -10.83 9.66 -10.61
CA GLU A 255 -10.01 10.28 -11.66
C GLU A 255 -10.39 11.76 -11.78
N VAL A 256 -9.38 12.64 -11.78
CA VAL A 256 -9.54 14.10 -11.87
C VAL A 256 -8.48 14.63 -12.81
N PRO A 257 -8.72 14.68 -14.12
CA PRO A 257 -7.75 15.23 -15.07
C PRO A 257 -7.46 16.70 -14.75
N LEU A 258 -6.18 17.04 -14.59
CA LEU A 258 -5.76 18.42 -14.42
C LEU A 258 -5.68 19.11 -15.78
N THR A 259 -6.11 20.38 -15.82
CA THR A 259 -6.11 21.20 -17.04
C THR A 259 -5.08 22.34 -17.01
N ALA A 260 -4.43 22.58 -15.86
CA ALA A 260 -3.46 23.63 -15.69
C ALA A 260 -2.18 23.30 -16.46
N SER A 261 -1.84 24.07 -17.50
CA SER A 261 -0.53 23.95 -18.16
C SER A 261 0.52 24.67 -17.32
N THR A 262 1.47 23.91 -16.76
CA THR A 262 2.60 24.47 -16.00
C THR A 262 3.91 23.91 -16.57
N ALA A 263 4.78 24.83 -17.02
CA ALA A 263 6.13 24.46 -17.45
C ALA A 263 7.02 24.13 -16.24
N LEU A 264 7.92 23.17 -16.39
CA LEU A 264 8.96 22.89 -15.40
C LEU A 264 10.15 23.83 -15.58
N ASP A 265 9.94 25.11 -15.27
CA ASP A 265 11.00 26.09 -15.17
C ASP A 265 11.76 26.02 -13.84
N PRO A 266 12.92 26.66 -13.67
CA PRO A 266 13.67 26.66 -12.41
C PRO A 266 12.87 27.16 -11.20
N ARG A 267 11.95 28.11 -11.41
CA ARG A 267 11.06 28.60 -10.37
C ARG A 267 10.09 27.52 -9.92
N MET A 268 9.45 26.83 -10.87
CA MET A 268 8.54 25.73 -10.56
C MET A 268 9.26 24.59 -9.84
N LEU A 269 10.49 24.25 -10.26
CA LEU A 269 11.29 23.22 -9.58
C LEU A 269 11.58 23.58 -8.13
N ALA A 270 11.93 24.85 -7.84
CA ALA A 270 12.13 25.33 -6.48
C ALA A 270 10.84 25.26 -5.64
N LEU A 271 9.69 25.63 -6.21
CA LEU A 271 8.39 25.55 -5.55
C LEU A 271 7.99 24.08 -5.27
N LEU A 272 8.21 23.18 -6.23
CA LEU A 272 7.99 21.74 -6.05
C LEU A 272 8.87 21.16 -4.94
N ALA A 273 10.13 21.62 -4.84
CA ALA A 273 11.02 21.19 -3.75
C ALA A 273 10.48 21.65 -2.38
N VAL A 274 10.05 22.90 -2.25
CA VAL A 274 9.44 23.41 -1.00
C VAL A 274 8.17 22.64 -0.64
N LEU A 275 7.28 22.38 -1.62
CA LEU A 275 6.09 21.57 -1.42
C LEU A 275 6.45 20.15 -1.01
N GLY A 276 7.46 19.54 -1.65
CA GLY A 276 7.96 18.22 -1.32
C GLY A 276 8.44 18.12 0.13
N VAL A 277 9.16 19.13 0.63
CA VAL A 277 9.56 19.19 2.05
C VAL A 277 8.34 19.25 2.96
N CYS A 278 7.37 20.14 2.68
CA CYS A 278 6.16 20.26 3.49
C CYS A 278 5.36 18.93 3.54
N PHE A 279 5.11 18.32 2.39
CA PHE A 279 4.39 17.07 2.30
C PHE A 279 5.18 15.89 2.92
N GLY A 280 6.50 15.90 2.75
CA GLY A 280 7.42 14.93 3.33
C GLY A 280 7.34 14.91 4.86
N VAL A 281 7.46 16.09 5.45
CA VAL A 281 7.37 16.25 6.91
C VAL A 281 6.01 15.82 7.44
N VAL A 282 4.91 16.21 6.78
CA VAL A 282 3.55 15.83 7.23
C VAL A 282 3.31 14.33 7.14
N GLY A 283 3.74 13.67 6.05
CA GLY A 283 3.62 12.20 5.92
C GLY A 283 4.46 11.44 6.94
N GLY A 284 5.72 11.83 7.13
CA GLY A 284 6.60 11.26 8.15
C GLY A 284 6.09 11.49 9.58
N LEU A 285 5.55 12.68 9.85
CA LEU A 285 4.91 12.99 11.14
C LEU A 285 3.68 12.12 11.38
N PHE A 286 2.86 11.88 10.34
CA PHE A 286 1.72 10.97 10.44
C PHE A 286 2.15 9.56 10.84
N ALA A 287 3.16 9.01 10.17
CA ALA A 287 3.69 7.68 10.47
C ALA A 287 4.25 7.62 11.92
N TRP A 288 4.96 8.64 12.35
CA TRP A 288 5.48 8.75 13.71
C TRP A 288 4.35 8.84 14.74
N CYS A 289 3.38 9.72 14.55
CA CYS A 289 2.22 9.88 15.44
C CYS A 289 1.40 8.59 15.54
N LEU A 290 1.19 7.90 14.42
CA LEU A 290 0.44 6.64 14.40
C LEU A 290 1.15 5.55 15.20
N LYS A 291 2.47 5.39 15.02
CA LYS A 291 3.29 4.44 15.77
C LYS A 291 3.24 4.72 17.26
N TRP A 292 3.46 5.96 17.67
CA TRP A 292 3.44 6.38 19.08
C TRP A 292 2.03 6.34 19.67
N GLY A 293 1.02 6.76 18.90
CA GLY A 293 -0.38 6.71 19.32
C GLY A 293 -0.84 5.29 19.61
N LYS A 294 -0.54 4.31 18.74
CA LYS A 294 -0.80 2.88 18.98
C LYS A 294 -0.08 2.40 20.25
N LYS A 295 1.19 2.76 20.46
CA LYS A 295 1.97 2.37 21.65
C LYS A 295 1.40 2.97 22.93
N ILE A 296 1.11 4.27 22.94
CA ILE A 296 0.57 4.97 24.12
C ILE A 296 -0.82 4.45 24.46
N ALA A 297 -1.71 4.30 23.47
CA ALA A 297 -3.05 3.79 23.68
C ALA A 297 -3.03 2.36 24.29
N ALA A 298 -2.15 1.49 23.77
CA ALA A 298 -1.99 0.14 24.30
C ALA A 298 -1.40 0.12 25.73
N ALA A 299 -0.45 1.01 26.03
CA ALA A 299 0.13 1.12 27.37
C ALA A 299 -0.85 1.69 28.41
N ARG A 300 -1.74 2.61 27.99
CA ARG A 300 -2.73 3.22 28.91
C ARG A 300 -3.95 2.34 29.16
N ILE A 301 -4.38 1.61 28.13
CA ILE A 301 -5.54 0.72 28.21
C ILE A 301 -5.15 -0.61 27.54
N GLU A 302 -4.64 -1.54 28.31
CA GLU A 302 -4.12 -2.82 27.80
C GLU A 302 -5.22 -3.68 27.15
N HIS A 303 -6.42 -3.72 27.75
CA HIS A 303 -7.50 -4.56 27.24
C HIS A 303 -8.08 -3.97 25.94
N PRO A 304 -7.98 -4.67 24.77
CA PRO A 304 -8.36 -4.11 23.47
C PRO A 304 -9.81 -3.62 23.40
N VAL A 305 -10.77 -4.38 23.97
CA VAL A 305 -12.19 -4.01 23.96
C VAL A 305 -12.43 -2.74 24.77
N LYS A 306 -11.81 -2.60 25.96
CA LYS A 306 -11.94 -1.38 26.76
C LYS A 306 -11.31 -0.19 26.06
N ARG A 307 -10.14 -0.37 25.46
CA ARG A 307 -9.43 0.69 24.73
C ARG A 307 -10.26 1.25 23.59
N ILE A 308 -10.75 0.39 22.69
CA ILE A 308 -11.53 0.82 21.54
C ILE A 308 -12.88 1.44 21.94
N ALA A 309 -13.53 0.93 23.01
CA ALA A 309 -14.77 1.47 23.51
C ALA A 309 -14.59 2.88 24.12
N VAL A 310 -13.60 3.07 25.00
CA VAL A 310 -13.35 4.36 25.64
C VAL A 310 -12.92 5.41 24.63
N MET A 311 -11.95 5.08 23.75
CA MET A 311 -11.51 6.00 22.70
C MET A 311 -12.60 6.23 21.65
N GLY A 312 -13.41 5.21 21.33
CA GLY A 312 -14.54 5.31 20.44
C GLY A 312 -15.63 6.24 20.96
N ALA A 313 -15.92 6.20 22.26
CA ALA A 313 -16.85 7.13 22.89
C ALA A 313 -16.37 8.59 22.80
N ALA A 314 -15.10 8.85 23.10
CA ALA A 314 -14.52 10.16 22.95
C ALA A 314 -14.54 10.65 21.49
N LEU A 315 -14.18 9.77 20.52
CA LEU A 315 -14.23 10.07 19.10
C LEU A 315 -15.65 10.34 18.60
N SER A 316 -16.67 9.61 19.09
CA SER A 316 -18.07 9.88 18.74
C SER A 316 -18.47 11.33 19.04
N VAL A 317 -18.14 11.80 20.25
CA VAL A 317 -18.43 13.18 20.67
C VAL A 317 -17.69 14.17 19.76
N VAL A 318 -16.40 13.94 19.53
CA VAL A 318 -15.59 14.85 18.71
C VAL A 318 -16.09 14.89 17.26
N PHE A 319 -16.42 13.75 16.64
CA PHE A 319 -16.96 13.72 15.27
C PHE A 319 -18.28 14.45 15.13
N LEU A 320 -19.17 14.35 16.13
CA LEU A 320 -20.45 15.07 16.10
C LEU A 320 -20.29 16.58 16.30
N LEU A 321 -19.38 16.99 17.20
CA LEU A 321 -19.08 18.41 17.44
C LEU A 321 -18.35 19.05 16.26
N LEU A 322 -17.50 18.31 15.57
CA LEU A 322 -16.75 18.78 14.41
C LEU A 322 -17.55 18.61 13.11
N TRP A 323 -18.52 19.50 12.91
CA TRP A 323 -19.33 19.59 11.70
C TRP A 323 -20.00 18.26 11.30
N GLN A 324 -20.65 17.61 12.29
CA GLN A 324 -21.52 16.46 12.05
C GLN A 324 -20.86 15.33 11.25
N GLY A 325 -19.60 15.03 11.58
CA GLY A 325 -18.90 13.93 10.94
C GLY A 325 -18.11 14.28 9.67
N ARG A 326 -17.85 15.56 9.38
CA ARG A 326 -17.04 15.99 8.21
C ARG A 326 -15.72 15.23 8.08
N TYR A 327 -15.11 14.82 9.18
CA TYR A 327 -13.81 14.12 9.21
C TYR A 327 -13.95 12.60 9.42
N SER A 328 -15.16 12.09 9.50
CA SER A 328 -15.41 10.65 9.62
C SER A 328 -15.17 9.90 8.31
N GLY A 329 -15.05 8.56 8.39
CA GLY A 329 -14.89 7.68 7.25
C GLY A 329 -13.62 7.92 6.43
N LEU A 330 -13.70 7.70 5.13
CA LEU A 330 -12.58 7.77 4.18
C LEU A 330 -11.95 9.16 4.04
N GLY A 331 -12.76 10.23 4.09
CA GLY A 331 -12.34 11.59 3.76
C GLY A 331 -12.46 11.92 2.28
N THR A 332 -13.19 11.13 1.50
CA THR A 332 -13.47 11.39 0.08
C THR A 332 -14.21 12.71 -0.14
N ASN A 333 -15.03 13.14 0.82
CA ASN A 333 -15.66 14.45 0.82
C ASN A 333 -14.65 15.60 0.82
N LEU A 334 -13.54 15.49 1.57
CA LEU A 334 -12.46 16.49 1.56
C LEU A 334 -11.66 16.42 0.25
N ILE A 335 -11.41 15.21 -0.27
CA ILE A 335 -10.77 15.03 -1.57
C ILE A 335 -11.61 15.69 -2.66
N SER A 336 -12.90 15.36 -2.76
CA SER A 336 -13.80 15.94 -3.74
C SER A 336 -13.91 17.46 -3.60
N ALA A 337 -14.00 17.98 -2.37
CA ALA A 337 -14.02 19.41 -2.11
C ALA A 337 -12.74 20.13 -2.57
N SER A 338 -11.57 19.49 -2.41
CA SER A 338 -10.27 20.03 -2.82
C SER A 338 -10.21 20.28 -4.34
N PHE A 339 -10.80 19.39 -5.15
CA PHE A 339 -10.78 19.51 -6.61
C PHE A 339 -11.98 20.25 -7.18
N ALA A 340 -13.18 20.10 -6.61
CA ALA A 340 -14.38 20.76 -7.12
C ALA A 340 -14.51 22.23 -6.69
N LYS A 341 -14.08 22.57 -5.47
CA LYS A 341 -14.30 23.89 -4.87
C LYS A 341 -13.00 24.58 -4.45
N GLY A 342 -11.88 23.89 -4.44
CA GLY A 342 -10.59 24.42 -4.02
C GLY A 342 -10.65 25.11 -2.65
N ALA A 343 -10.11 26.32 -2.56
CA ALA A 343 -10.08 27.12 -1.32
C ALA A 343 -11.46 27.41 -0.72
N ALA A 344 -12.52 27.47 -1.53
CA ALA A 344 -13.89 27.71 -1.03
C ALA A 344 -14.47 26.46 -0.34
N GLY A 345 -13.95 25.26 -0.63
CA GLY A 345 -14.44 24.00 -0.06
C GLY A 345 -13.64 23.47 1.12
N ILE A 346 -12.40 23.95 1.28
CA ILE A 346 -11.41 23.47 2.26
C ILE A 346 -11.08 24.57 3.26
N ARG A 347 -11.18 24.21 4.54
CA ARG A 347 -10.76 25.09 5.64
C ARG A 347 -9.26 24.90 5.92
N PRO A 348 -8.54 25.92 6.39
CA PRO A 348 -7.09 25.84 6.63
C PRO A 348 -6.67 24.71 7.58
N TRP A 349 -7.55 24.25 8.45
CA TRP A 349 -7.30 23.21 9.46
C TRP A 349 -7.84 21.82 9.08
N ASP A 350 -8.54 21.65 7.94
CA ASP A 350 -9.16 20.37 7.56
C ASP A 350 -8.14 19.22 7.50
N TRP A 351 -6.96 19.48 6.94
CA TRP A 351 -5.89 18.50 6.87
C TRP A 351 -5.41 18.05 8.26
N ALA A 352 -5.26 18.98 9.19
CA ALA A 352 -4.76 18.69 10.54
C ALA A 352 -5.79 17.91 11.38
N LEU A 353 -7.08 18.27 11.28
CA LEU A 353 -8.15 17.55 11.95
C LEU A 353 -8.32 16.14 11.38
N LYS A 354 -8.27 15.99 10.05
CA LYS A 354 -8.30 14.66 9.42
C LYS A 354 -7.11 13.81 9.86
N PHE A 355 -5.92 14.39 9.91
CA PHE A 355 -4.70 13.76 10.42
C PHE A 355 -4.90 13.25 11.86
N ALA A 356 -5.26 14.15 12.78
CA ALA A 356 -5.39 13.81 14.21
C ALA A 356 -6.46 12.74 14.45
N LEU A 357 -7.64 12.89 13.84
CA LEU A 357 -8.76 11.97 14.04
C LEU A 357 -8.50 10.60 13.42
N THR A 358 -7.76 10.53 12.31
CA THR A 358 -7.34 9.24 11.73
C THR A 358 -6.33 8.54 12.65
N VAL A 359 -5.31 9.25 13.12
CA VAL A 359 -4.34 8.70 14.08
C VAL A 359 -5.02 8.19 15.33
N LEU A 360 -5.96 8.94 15.90
CA LEU A 360 -6.69 8.51 17.09
C LEU A 360 -7.58 7.29 16.85
N THR A 361 -8.32 7.27 15.71
CA THR A 361 -9.17 6.13 15.33
C THR A 361 -8.37 4.84 15.19
N LEU A 362 -7.26 4.89 14.45
CA LEU A 362 -6.42 3.70 14.22
C LEU A 362 -5.63 3.30 15.49
N SER A 363 -5.27 4.26 16.35
CA SER A 363 -4.61 3.99 17.63
C SER A 363 -5.55 3.33 18.63
N ALA A 364 -6.85 3.60 18.57
CA ALA A 364 -7.86 2.92 19.39
C ALA A 364 -7.98 1.43 19.04
N GLY A 365 -7.67 1.04 17.80
CA GLY A 365 -7.75 -0.32 17.29
C GLY A 365 -8.88 -0.58 16.30
N PHE A 366 -9.54 0.48 15.80
CA PHE A 366 -10.51 0.35 14.73
C PHE A 366 -9.86 -0.21 13.45
N GLN A 367 -10.62 -1.03 12.72
CA GLN A 367 -10.15 -1.64 11.49
C GLN A 367 -10.32 -0.69 10.30
N GLY A 368 -9.32 -0.67 9.43
CA GLY A 368 -9.26 0.18 8.24
C GLY A 368 -7.81 0.45 7.84
N GLY A 369 -7.63 1.08 6.68
CA GLY A 369 -6.31 1.49 6.19
C GLY A 369 -5.99 2.94 6.51
N GLU A 370 -4.77 3.33 6.18
CA GLU A 370 -4.25 4.70 6.34
C GLU A 370 -4.31 5.50 5.03
N VAL A 371 -4.39 4.85 3.88
CA VAL A 371 -4.08 5.41 2.56
C VAL A 371 -5.06 6.50 2.13
N THR A 372 -6.37 6.23 2.06
CA THR A 372 -7.35 7.27 1.67
C THR A 372 -7.33 8.49 2.59
N PRO A 373 -7.23 8.36 3.93
CA PRO A 373 -6.99 9.51 4.81
C PRO A 373 -5.73 10.29 4.46
N LEU A 374 -4.62 9.64 4.12
CA LEU A 374 -3.39 10.34 3.69
C LEU A 374 -3.60 11.13 2.40
N PHE A 375 -4.33 10.57 1.45
CA PHE A 375 -4.75 11.29 0.24
C PHE A 375 -5.60 12.53 0.59
N SER A 376 -6.53 12.41 1.51
CA SER A 376 -7.38 13.51 1.97
C SER A 376 -6.58 14.60 2.70
N ILE A 377 -5.65 14.20 3.57
CA ILE A 377 -4.72 15.11 4.27
C ILE A 377 -3.85 15.85 3.26
N GLY A 378 -3.26 15.11 2.32
CA GLY A 378 -2.39 15.68 1.30
C GLY A 378 -3.11 16.65 0.36
N ALA A 379 -4.31 16.27 -0.14
CA ALA A 379 -5.10 17.13 -1.01
C ALA A 379 -5.55 18.42 -0.31
N SER A 380 -6.08 18.33 0.90
CA SER A 380 -6.53 19.52 1.66
C SER A 380 -5.37 20.43 2.09
N LEU A 381 -4.23 19.86 2.49
CA LEU A 381 -3.00 20.64 2.73
C LEU A 381 -2.51 21.30 1.44
N GLY A 382 -2.58 20.59 0.31
CA GLY A 382 -2.20 21.11 -0.99
C GLY A 382 -3.04 22.32 -1.42
N VAL A 383 -4.35 22.32 -1.14
CA VAL A 383 -5.20 23.48 -1.38
C VAL A 383 -4.72 24.71 -0.57
N VAL A 384 -4.39 24.50 0.70
CA VAL A 384 -3.91 25.58 1.59
C VAL A 384 -2.57 26.14 1.08
N LEU A 385 -1.61 25.26 0.80
CA LEU A 385 -0.29 25.66 0.33
C LEU A 385 -0.35 26.31 -1.07
N GLY A 386 -1.19 25.79 -1.96
CA GLY A 386 -1.40 26.36 -3.28
C GLY A 386 -1.92 27.78 -3.21
N GLY A 387 -2.89 28.06 -2.33
CA GLY A 387 -3.40 29.40 -2.07
C GLY A 387 -2.33 30.35 -1.52
N LEU A 388 -1.51 29.88 -0.57
CA LEU A 388 -0.43 30.69 0.03
C LEU A 388 0.71 31.00 -0.96
N MET A 389 1.00 30.08 -1.88
CA MET A 389 2.10 30.22 -2.86
C MET A 389 1.65 30.82 -4.19
N GLY A 390 0.35 31.14 -4.36
CA GLY A 390 -0.20 31.64 -5.62
C GLY A 390 -0.13 30.65 -6.77
N LEU A 391 -0.16 29.33 -6.48
CA LEU A 391 -0.15 28.25 -7.46
C LEU A 391 -1.57 27.73 -7.74
N PRO A 392 -1.81 27.08 -8.89
CA PRO A 392 -3.09 26.43 -9.15
C PRO A 392 -3.42 25.41 -8.05
N THR A 393 -4.45 25.69 -7.25
CA THR A 393 -4.78 24.90 -6.05
C THR A 393 -5.07 23.44 -6.38
N ALA A 394 -5.68 23.15 -7.54
CA ALA A 394 -5.92 21.78 -7.99
C ALA A 394 -4.62 21.00 -8.26
N LEU A 395 -3.61 21.65 -8.86
CA LEU A 395 -2.30 21.03 -9.07
C LEU A 395 -1.63 20.73 -7.73
N VAL A 396 -1.58 21.70 -6.82
CA VAL A 396 -0.91 21.51 -5.52
C VAL A 396 -1.65 20.49 -4.66
N ALA A 397 -2.99 20.44 -4.75
CA ALA A 397 -3.81 19.40 -4.12
C ALA A 397 -3.46 18.00 -4.65
N ALA A 398 -3.29 17.85 -5.97
CA ALA A 398 -2.90 16.59 -6.58
C ALA A 398 -1.47 16.16 -6.18
N LEU A 399 -0.53 17.11 -6.14
CA LEU A 399 0.83 16.88 -5.67
C LEU A 399 0.85 16.43 -4.19
N GLY A 400 0.08 17.11 -3.34
CA GLY A 400 -0.05 16.76 -1.92
C GLY A 400 -0.72 15.40 -1.72
N TYR A 401 -1.77 15.08 -2.51
CA TYR A 401 -2.43 13.79 -2.51
C TYR A 401 -1.42 12.64 -2.68
N ALA A 402 -0.55 12.71 -3.66
CA ALA A 402 0.46 11.69 -3.92
C ALA A 402 1.61 11.73 -2.90
N ALA A 403 2.18 12.91 -2.64
CA ALA A 403 3.42 13.06 -1.89
C ALA A 403 3.28 12.76 -0.40
N VAL A 404 2.17 13.14 0.25
CA VAL A 404 1.92 12.81 1.67
C VAL A 404 1.77 11.30 1.85
N PHE A 405 1.09 10.62 0.94
CA PHE A 405 1.01 9.16 0.94
C PHE A 405 2.39 8.52 0.75
N GLY A 406 3.15 8.96 -0.26
CA GLY A 406 4.49 8.44 -0.53
C GLY A 406 5.45 8.59 0.64
N SER A 407 5.44 9.74 1.27
CA SER A 407 6.22 10.00 2.48
C SER A 407 5.80 9.09 3.63
N ALA A 408 4.50 8.97 3.91
CA ALA A 408 4.00 8.16 5.02
C ALA A 408 4.23 6.66 4.84
N THR A 409 4.24 6.18 3.59
CA THR A 409 4.50 4.76 3.25
C THR A 409 5.97 4.47 3.01
N ASN A 410 6.81 5.51 2.93
CA ASN A 410 8.22 5.42 2.57
C ASN A 410 8.42 4.72 1.22
N THR A 411 7.66 5.17 0.21
CA THR A 411 7.70 4.71 -1.18
C THR A 411 7.85 5.91 -2.13
N LEU A 412 8.48 5.69 -3.29
CA LEU A 412 8.76 6.76 -4.28
C LEU A 412 7.97 6.57 -5.58
N LEU A 413 8.05 5.36 -6.15
CA LEU A 413 7.48 5.11 -7.48
C LEU A 413 5.96 5.00 -7.45
N ALA A 414 5.41 4.29 -6.48
CA ALA A 414 3.96 4.13 -6.37
C ALA A 414 3.22 5.47 -6.28
N PRO A 415 3.56 6.42 -5.39
CA PRO A 415 2.87 7.71 -5.32
C PRO A 415 3.04 8.53 -6.59
N THR A 416 4.22 8.48 -7.24
CA THR A 416 4.47 9.15 -8.52
C THR A 416 3.51 8.66 -9.60
N PHE A 417 3.34 7.34 -9.72
CA PHE A 417 2.43 6.75 -10.69
C PHE A 417 0.95 6.86 -10.28
N ILE A 418 0.61 6.88 -8.98
CA ILE A 418 -0.74 7.25 -8.53
C ILE A 418 -1.10 8.63 -9.05
N GLY A 419 -0.20 9.60 -8.89
CA GLY A 419 -0.40 10.95 -9.42
C GLY A 419 -0.67 10.96 -10.92
N ALA A 420 0.12 10.20 -11.69
CA ALA A 420 -0.03 10.12 -13.14
C ALA A 420 -1.33 9.41 -13.57
N GLU A 421 -1.70 8.28 -12.94
CA GLU A 421 -2.90 7.51 -13.31
C GLU A 421 -4.22 8.18 -12.88
N VAL A 422 -4.18 9.03 -11.85
CA VAL A 422 -5.36 9.74 -11.32
C VAL A 422 -5.52 11.13 -11.94
N PHE A 423 -4.43 11.87 -12.13
CA PHE A 423 -4.47 13.27 -12.49
C PHE A 423 -3.92 13.58 -13.89
N GLY A 424 -3.30 12.61 -14.54
CA GLY A 424 -2.79 12.68 -15.90
C GLY A 424 -1.28 12.52 -16.03
N PHE A 425 -0.85 11.74 -17.01
CA PHE A 425 0.56 11.42 -17.27
C PHE A 425 1.41 12.64 -17.68
N ALA A 426 0.79 13.70 -18.20
CA ALA A 426 1.49 14.94 -18.52
C ALA A 426 2.19 15.57 -17.30
N TYR A 427 1.71 15.29 -16.10
CA TYR A 427 2.25 15.81 -14.84
C TYR A 427 3.23 14.84 -14.15
N LEU A 428 3.55 13.70 -14.77
CA LEU A 428 4.48 12.72 -14.20
C LEU A 428 5.80 13.34 -13.70
N PRO A 429 6.46 14.28 -14.44
CA PRO A 429 7.68 14.92 -13.94
C PRO A 429 7.44 15.75 -12.68
N HIS A 430 6.31 16.45 -12.55
CA HIS A 430 5.95 17.21 -11.34
C HIS A 430 5.75 16.28 -10.14
N PHE A 431 5.01 15.18 -10.33
CA PHE A 431 4.83 14.16 -9.29
C PHE A 431 6.15 13.52 -8.88
N PHE A 432 7.02 13.22 -9.85
CA PHE A 432 8.32 12.61 -9.55
C PHE A 432 9.17 13.55 -8.67
N VAL A 433 9.29 14.83 -9.01
CA VAL A 433 10.08 15.80 -8.23
C VAL A 433 9.53 15.94 -6.82
N VAL A 434 8.22 16.17 -6.67
CA VAL A 434 7.62 16.41 -5.35
C VAL A 434 7.68 15.14 -4.48
N CYS A 435 7.42 13.94 -5.06
CA CYS A 435 7.49 12.68 -4.33
C CYS A 435 8.93 12.32 -3.96
N ALA A 436 9.91 12.60 -4.83
CA ALA A 436 11.33 12.37 -4.51
C ALA A 436 11.79 13.22 -3.34
N VAL A 437 11.45 14.51 -3.33
CA VAL A 437 11.77 15.40 -2.20
C VAL A 437 11.02 14.95 -0.94
N ALA A 438 9.73 14.61 -1.03
CA ALA A 438 8.94 14.14 0.10
C ALA A 438 9.50 12.83 0.69
N TYR A 439 9.98 11.92 -0.16
CA TYR A 439 10.67 10.69 0.25
C TYR A 439 11.95 10.96 1.04
N LEU A 440 12.72 11.99 0.64
CA LEU A 440 13.95 12.38 1.37
C LEU A 440 13.66 13.02 2.73
N PHE A 441 12.53 13.72 2.86
CA PHE A 441 12.15 14.46 4.07
C PHE A 441 11.10 13.75 4.93
N ASN A 442 10.91 12.44 4.77
CA ASN A 442 9.97 11.64 5.57
C ASN A 442 10.49 11.25 6.96
N MET A 443 11.68 11.73 7.36
CA MET A 443 12.33 11.44 8.65
C MET A 443 12.59 9.94 8.89
N ASP A 444 12.79 9.15 7.84
CA ASP A 444 12.96 7.68 7.88
C ASP A 444 11.79 6.98 8.62
N LYS A 445 10.57 7.47 8.45
CA LYS A 445 9.37 6.92 9.07
C LYS A 445 8.48 6.25 8.04
N SER A 446 7.79 5.20 8.49
CA SER A 446 6.77 4.50 7.70
C SER A 446 5.60 4.11 8.58
N ILE A 447 4.38 4.14 8.01
CA ILE A 447 3.19 3.58 8.66
C ILE A 447 3.29 2.05 8.81
N TYR A 448 4.15 1.41 8.02
CA TYR A 448 4.42 -0.02 8.08
C TYR A 448 5.56 -0.30 9.06
N ALA A 449 5.22 -0.70 10.28
CA ALA A 449 6.17 -0.86 11.38
C ALA A 449 7.28 -1.90 11.11
N LEU A 450 7.03 -2.85 10.21
CA LEU A 450 7.95 -3.94 9.84
C LEU A 450 8.61 -3.74 8.48
N GLN A 451 8.41 -2.61 7.82
CA GLN A 451 9.12 -2.27 6.60
C GLN A 451 10.63 -2.24 6.87
N GLU A 452 11.40 -2.94 6.06
CA GLU A 452 12.86 -2.89 6.12
C GLU A 452 13.40 -1.73 5.26
N VAL A 453 14.63 -1.30 5.56
CA VAL A 453 15.34 -0.29 4.78
C VAL A 453 16.52 -0.96 4.11
N GLY A 454 16.52 -0.98 2.78
CA GLY A 454 17.53 -1.66 1.96
C GLY A 454 18.87 -0.94 1.91
N TYR A 455 18.92 0.32 2.37
CA TYR A 455 20.15 1.12 2.51
C TYR A 455 20.27 1.58 3.97
N ARG A 456 21.45 1.40 4.55
CA ARG A 456 21.81 2.10 5.79
C ARG A 456 22.44 3.42 5.38
N ARG A 457 21.85 4.52 5.81
CA ARG A 457 22.52 5.82 5.77
C ARG A 457 23.66 5.85 6.78
#